data_b88002b89d400c3d73223ca4231bcc34
#
_entry.id   b88002b89d400c3d73223ca4231bcc34
#
_cell.length_a   1.000
_cell.length_b   1.000
_cell.length_c   1.000
_cell.angle_alpha   90.00
_cell.angle_beta   90.00
_cell.angle_gamma   90.00
#
_symmetry.space_group_name_H-M   'P 1'
#
loop_
_entity.id
_entity.type
_entity.pdbx_description
1 polymer ?
#
loop_
_entity_poly.entity_id
_entity_poly.type
_entity_poly.pdbx_seq_one_letter_code
_entity_poly.pdbx_strand_id
1 'polypeptide(L)'
;MEHTTHTNNEEQAIDLSVLLRRMLRALRRLWPVCLALIVLCAAVMGWRAHRTFRPMYRSEAVFSVSLSFIGGTDVSSYSQYYNKSAAQQVTDTFPYLLSSDRMQELLRQRLGTASINGSISASPIPDTSFFVLTVESPGAQDTYDILRAVIDVYPQVNRLVLGETQLVVNQEPSLPDAPY
;
A
#
# COMPACT_ATOMS: atom_id res chain seq x y z
N MET A 1 40.89 73.12 27.85
CA MET A 1 40.19 72.31 28.86
C MET A 1 39.29 71.33 28.06
N GLU A 2 39.82 70.16 27.84
CA GLU A 2 39.25 69.20 27.00
C GLU A 2 38.75 68.05 27.89
N HIS A 3 37.42 67.89 27.98
CA HIS A 3 36.79 66.85 28.74
C HIS A 3 36.52 65.72 27.79
N THR A 4 37.39 64.70 27.75
CA THR A 4 37.18 63.43 27.13
C THR A 4 36.31 62.58 28.02
N THR A 5 35.04 62.48 27.68
CA THR A 5 34.12 61.49 28.24
C THR A 5 34.43 60.11 27.63
N HIS A 6 35.14 59.27 28.39
CA HIS A 6 35.27 57.87 28.12
C HIS A 6 33.90 57.18 28.36
N THR A 7 33.17 56.86 27.30
CA THR A 7 32.05 55.99 27.32
C THR A 7 32.57 54.51 27.44
N ASN A 8 32.50 53.99 28.64
CA ASN A 8 32.74 52.58 28.90
C ASN A 8 31.60 51.79 28.31
N ASN A 9 31.72 51.40 27.06
CA ASN A 9 30.97 50.32 26.50
C ASN A 9 31.62 48.97 26.97
N GLU A 10 31.39 48.62 28.22
CA GLU A 10 31.53 47.22 28.61
C GLU A 10 30.42 46.45 27.91
N GLU A 11 30.72 45.99 26.70
CA GLU A 11 29.99 44.92 26.09
C GLU A 11 29.98 43.80 27.10
N GLN A 12 28.81 43.55 27.68
CA GLN A 12 28.54 42.34 28.46
C GLN A 12 28.68 41.17 27.50
N ALA A 13 29.91 40.74 27.26
CA ALA A 13 30.19 39.47 26.63
C ALA A 13 29.54 38.43 27.52
N ILE A 14 28.35 38.01 27.12
CA ILE A 14 27.63 36.91 27.76
C ILE A 14 28.58 35.72 27.69
N ASP A 15 29.17 35.40 28.84
CA ASP A 15 30.18 34.34 28.96
C ASP A 15 29.48 32.99 28.69
N LEU A 16 29.51 32.62 27.41
CA LEU A 16 28.84 31.41 26.89
C LEU A 16 29.25 30.18 27.71
N SER A 17 30.47 30.20 28.25
CA SER A 17 31.01 29.15 29.08
C SER A 17 30.31 29.05 30.46
N VAL A 18 29.93 30.19 31.05
CA VAL A 18 29.18 30.21 32.31
C VAL A 18 27.73 29.78 32.09
N LEU A 19 27.15 30.22 30.99
CA LEU A 19 25.77 29.81 30.60
C LEU A 19 25.71 28.34 30.31
N LEU A 20 26.68 27.80 29.58
CA LEU A 20 26.79 26.35 29.27
C LEU A 20 26.97 25.52 30.55
N ARG A 21 27.82 25.97 31.49
CA ARG A 21 28.00 25.25 32.78
C ARG A 21 26.77 25.32 33.68
N ARG A 22 25.98 26.39 33.65
CA ARG A 22 24.70 26.48 34.36
C ARG A 22 23.67 25.54 33.72
N MET A 23 23.61 25.50 32.40
CA MET A 23 22.74 24.64 31.65
C MET A 23 23.08 23.16 31.85
N LEU A 24 24.35 22.79 31.84
CA LEU A 24 24.83 21.45 32.14
C LEU A 24 24.51 20.99 33.58
N ARG A 25 24.63 21.90 34.57
CA ARG A 25 24.26 21.60 35.97
C ARG A 25 22.76 21.42 36.14
N ALA A 26 21.95 22.25 35.49
CA ALA A 26 20.50 22.10 35.47
C ALA A 26 20.06 20.81 34.78
N LEU A 27 20.70 20.49 33.63
CA LEU A 27 20.44 19.24 32.88
C LEU A 27 20.79 17.99 33.72
N ARG A 28 21.92 18.03 34.46
CA ARG A 28 22.33 16.92 35.33
C ARG A 28 21.37 16.70 36.52
N ARG A 29 20.72 17.75 36.99
CA ARG A 29 19.71 17.69 38.07
C ARG A 29 18.36 17.22 37.54
N LEU A 30 18.02 17.56 36.29
CA LEU A 30 16.76 17.22 35.64
C LEU A 30 16.84 15.91 34.82
N TRP A 31 18.05 15.36 34.67
CA TRP A 31 18.26 14.14 33.88
C TRP A 31 17.33 12.98 34.25
N PRO A 32 17.13 12.64 35.55
CA PRO A 32 16.22 11.54 35.89
C PRO A 32 14.78 11.82 35.43
N VAL A 33 14.35 13.09 35.45
CA VAL A 33 13.02 13.50 34.99
C VAL A 33 12.92 13.38 33.46
N CYS A 34 13.93 13.81 32.74
CA CYS A 34 14.00 13.65 31.28
C CYS A 34 14.01 12.18 30.87
N LEU A 35 14.80 11.35 31.58
CA LEU A 35 14.82 9.90 31.34
C LEU A 35 13.44 9.26 31.61
N ALA A 36 12.79 9.60 32.71
CA ALA A 36 11.46 9.10 33.03
C ALA A 36 10.43 9.52 31.96
N LEU A 37 10.52 10.74 31.44
CA LEU A 37 9.64 11.22 30.37
C LEU A 37 9.89 10.49 29.06
N ILE A 38 11.14 10.24 28.69
CA ILE A 38 11.51 9.48 27.49
C ILE A 38 10.99 8.05 27.58
N VAL A 39 11.18 7.39 28.73
CA VAL A 39 10.68 6.01 28.95
C VAL A 39 9.15 5.99 28.90
N LEU A 40 8.49 6.96 29.49
CA LEU A 40 7.03 7.07 29.45
C LEU A 40 6.53 7.25 28.01
N CYS A 41 7.13 8.17 27.24
CA CYS A 41 6.79 8.36 25.83
C CYS A 41 7.02 7.12 24.99
N ALA A 42 8.16 6.44 25.20
CA ALA A 42 8.48 5.20 24.51
C ALA A 42 7.46 4.06 24.86
N ALA A 43 7.08 3.96 26.13
CA ALA A 43 6.09 2.99 26.58
C ALA A 43 4.70 3.27 25.98
N VAL A 44 4.26 4.54 25.96
CA VAL A 44 2.98 4.94 25.36
C VAL A 44 3.00 4.70 23.85
N MET A 45 4.09 5.07 23.16
CA MET A 45 4.23 4.83 21.73
C MET A 45 4.28 3.34 21.39
N GLY A 46 5.05 2.55 22.16
CA GLY A 46 5.13 1.11 21.98
C GLY A 46 3.79 0.42 22.21
N TRP A 47 3.06 0.81 23.24
CA TRP A 47 1.73 0.27 23.50
C TRP A 47 0.73 0.63 22.41
N ARG A 48 0.76 1.89 21.94
CA ARG A 48 -0.06 2.34 20.82
C ARG A 48 0.28 1.61 19.54
N ALA A 49 1.57 1.46 19.20
CA ALA A 49 2.05 0.72 18.04
C ALA A 49 1.58 -0.74 18.08
N HIS A 50 1.73 -1.41 19.24
CA HIS A 50 1.28 -2.79 19.40
C HIS A 50 -0.23 -2.96 19.23
N ARG A 51 -1.04 -2.01 19.71
CA ARG A 51 -2.50 -2.05 19.51
C ARG A 51 -2.94 -1.70 18.09
N THR A 52 -2.15 -0.91 17.36
CA THR A 52 -2.48 -0.46 16.00
C THR A 52 -1.92 -1.41 14.95
N PHE A 53 -0.95 -2.26 15.34
CA PHE A 53 -0.37 -3.24 14.43
C PHE A 53 -1.42 -4.28 14.05
N ARG A 54 -1.87 -4.23 12.79
CA ARG A 54 -2.72 -5.23 12.17
C ARG A 54 -1.84 -5.97 11.16
N PRO A 55 -1.56 -7.24 11.38
CA PRO A 55 -0.88 -8.02 10.37
C PRO A 55 -1.72 -7.99 9.08
N MET A 56 -1.09 -7.74 7.96
CA MET A 56 -1.72 -7.80 6.64
C MET A 56 -1.16 -9.00 5.90
N TYR A 57 -2.02 -9.73 5.25
CA TYR A 57 -1.67 -10.86 4.40
C TYR A 57 -1.90 -10.45 2.95
N ARG A 58 -1.04 -10.94 2.07
CA ARG A 58 -1.08 -10.63 0.65
C ARG A 58 -1.12 -11.92 -0.15
N SER A 59 -2.05 -12.01 -1.08
CA SER A 59 -2.14 -13.08 -2.06
C SER A 59 -2.15 -12.50 -3.46
N GLU A 60 -1.50 -13.18 -4.38
CA GLU A 60 -1.34 -12.73 -5.75
C GLU A 60 -1.75 -13.84 -6.72
N ALA A 61 -2.33 -13.43 -7.85
CA ALA A 61 -2.59 -14.29 -8.97
C ALA A 61 -2.16 -13.59 -10.26
N VAL A 62 -1.54 -14.34 -11.17
CA VAL A 62 -1.04 -13.81 -12.45
C VAL A 62 -1.98 -14.26 -13.56
N PHE A 63 -2.41 -13.30 -14.36
CA PHE A 63 -3.30 -13.51 -15.50
C PHE A 63 -2.62 -13.09 -16.79
N SER A 64 -2.95 -13.80 -17.87
CA SER A 64 -2.68 -13.32 -19.22
C SER A 64 -3.99 -12.91 -19.90
N VAL A 65 -3.91 -11.84 -20.66
CA VAL A 65 -4.99 -11.39 -21.53
C VAL A 65 -4.76 -11.95 -22.92
N SER A 66 -5.73 -12.68 -23.44
CA SER A 66 -5.76 -13.10 -24.84
C SER A 66 -7.06 -12.62 -25.48
N LEU A 67 -6.91 -11.93 -26.61
CA LEU A 67 -8.04 -11.57 -27.46
C LEU A 67 -8.30 -12.73 -28.41
N SER A 68 -9.48 -13.34 -28.31
CA SER A 68 -9.90 -14.34 -29.28
C SER A 68 -10.30 -13.65 -30.58
N PHE A 69 -9.36 -13.55 -31.52
CA PHE A 69 -9.72 -13.16 -32.87
C PHE A 69 -10.44 -14.33 -33.55
N ILE A 70 -11.71 -14.13 -33.86
CA ILE A 70 -12.47 -15.05 -34.71
C ILE A 70 -11.92 -14.90 -36.15
N GLY A 71 -11.05 -15.81 -36.51
CA GLY A 71 -10.61 -15.98 -37.89
C GLY A 71 -9.13 -15.64 -38.13
N GLY A 72 -8.28 -16.67 -38.13
CA GLY A 72 -6.96 -16.59 -38.72
C GLY A 72 -5.81 -17.12 -37.86
N THR A 73 -5.13 -18.10 -38.38
CA THR A 73 -3.96 -18.80 -37.84
C THR A 73 -2.65 -17.99 -37.85
N ASP A 74 -2.70 -16.68 -37.95
CA ASP A 74 -1.49 -15.85 -38.00
C ASP A 74 -1.15 -15.32 -36.60
N VAL A 75 -0.30 -16.05 -35.91
CA VAL A 75 0.42 -15.61 -34.71
C VAL A 75 1.50 -14.61 -35.16
N SER A 76 1.08 -13.46 -35.58
CA SER A 76 1.97 -12.38 -36.01
C SER A 76 2.34 -11.49 -34.82
N SER A 77 3.43 -10.75 -34.96
CA SER A 77 3.91 -9.73 -33.98
C SER A 77 2.80 -8.72 -33.58
N TYR A 78 1.78 -8.58 -34.40
CA TYR A 78 0.60 -7.76 -34.13
C TYR A 78 -0.24 -8.29 -32.96
N SER A 79 -0.40 -9.61 -32.81
CA SER A 79 -1.18 -10.20 -31.70
C SER A 79 -0.55 -9.91 -30.35
N GLN A 80 0.77 -9.87 -30.26
CA GLN A 80 1.47 -9.54 -29.02
C GLN A 80 1.26 -8.09 -28.61
N TYR A 81 1.30 -7.16 -29.58
CA TYR A 81 1.06 -5.75 -29.32
C TYR A 81 -0.38 -5.50 -28.85
N TYR A 82 -1.36 -6.12 -29.50
CA TYR A 82 -2.77 -5.99 -29.10
C TYR A 82 -3.04 -6.61 -27.74
N ASN A 83 -2.45 -7.77 -27.43
CA ASN A 83 -2.61 -8.42 -26.13
C ASN A 83 -1.98 -7.59 -25.01
N LYS A 84 -0.82 -6.96 -25.23
CA LYS A 84 -0.19 -6.04 -24.31
C LYS A 84 -1.07 -4.80 -24.05
N SER A 85 -1.58 -4.20 -25.12
CA SER A 85 -2.48 -3.03 -25.03
C SER A 85 -3.78 -3.41 -24.30
N ALA A 86 -4.33 -4.60 -24.57
CA ALA A 86 -5.52 -5.11 -23.89
C ALA A 86 -5.24 -5.39 -22.40
N ALA A 87 -4.08 -5.94 -22.03
CA ALA A 87 -3.70 -6.13 -20.64
C ALA A 87 -3.63 -4.80 -19.88
N GLN A 88 -3.03 -3.77 -20.49
CA GLN A 88 -3.01 -2.43 -19.93
C GLN A 88 -4.43 -1.88 -19.74
N GLN A 89 -5.27 -1.96 -20.75
CA GLN A 89 -6.65 -1.48 -20.69
C GLN A 89 -7.47 -2.22 -19.63
N VAL A 90 -7.32 -3.53 -19.51
CA VAL A 90 -7.97 -4.33 -18.46
C VAL A 90 -7.52 -3.83 -17.09
N THR A 91 -6.21 -3.65 -16.90
CA THR A 91 -5.65 -3.19 -15.62
C THR A 91 -6.16 -1.79 -15.24
N ASP A 92 -6.19 -0.86 -16.19
CA ASP A 92 -6.65 0.51 -15.96
C ASP A 92 -8.16 0.56 -15.67
N THR A 93 -8.93 -0.37 -16.24
CA THR A 93 -10.40 -0.45 -16.04
C THR A 93 -10.78 -1.26 -14.80
N PHE A 94 -9.88 -2.11 -14.31
CA PHE A 94 -10.16 -3.05 -13.23
C PHE A 94 -10.66 -2.39 -11.93
N PRO A 95 -10.08 -1.26 -11.45
CA PRO A 95 -10.56 -0.56 -10.26
C PRO A 95 -12.03 -0.10 -10.39
N TYR A 96 -12.43 0.33 -11.59
CA TYR A 96 -13.80 0.75 -11.87
C TYR A 96 -14.76 -0.45 -11.88
N LEU A 97 -14.33 -1.58 -12.41
CA LEU A 97 -15.10 -2.82 -12.37
C LEU A 97 -15.31 -3.31 -10.94
N LEU A 98 -14.26 -3.29 -10.11
CA LEU A 98 -14.32 -3.67 -8.70
C LEU A 98 -15.25 -2.77 -7.88
N SER A 99 -15.31 -1.47 -8.21
CA SER A 99 -16.19 -0.52 -7.53
C SER A 99 -17.62 -0.55 -8.02
N SER A 100 -17.92 -1.28 -9.10
CA SER A 100 -19.29 -1.39 -9.64
C SER A 100 -20.21 -2.14 -8.66
N ASP A 101 -21.43 -1.66 -8.50
CA ASP A 101 -22.44 -2.27 -7.62
C ASP A 101 -22.66 -3.75 -7.96
N ARG A 102 -22.63 -4.08 -9.24
CA ARG A 102 -22.83 -5.46 -9.71
C ARG A 102 -21.71 -6.39 -9.26
N MET A 103 -20.45 -5.96 -9.37
CA MET A 103 -19.29 -6.73 -8.93
C MET A 103 -19.30 -6.90 -7.41
N GLN A 104 -19.57 -5.83 -6.70
CA GLN A 104 -19.67 -5.82 -5.24
C GLN A 104 -20.76 -6.79 -4.73
N GLU A 105 -21.93 -6.78 -5.37
CA GLU A 105 -23.03 -7.66 -5.02
C GLU A 105 -22.67 -9.14 -5.26
N LEU A 106 -22.10 -9.47 -6.42
CA LEU A 106 -21.68 -10.83 -6.73
C LEU A 106 -20.57 -11.33 -5.78
N LEU A 107 -19.62 -10.46 -5.42
CA LEU A 107 -18.57 -10.79 -4.46
C LEU A 107 -19.15 -11.06 -3.06
N ARG A 108 -20.09 -10.23 -2.59
CA ARG A 108 -20.77 -10.46 -1.30
C ARG A 108 -21.55 -11.77 -1.30
N GLN A 109 -22.25 -12.06 -2.37
CA GLN A 109 -23.00 -13.33 -2.52
C GLN A 109 -22.02 -14.52 -2.51
N ARG A 110 -20.89 -14.41 -3.19
CA ARG A 110 -19.90 -15.49 -3.27
C ARG A 110 -19.19 -15.74 -1.96
N LEU A 111 -18.84 -14.66 -1.24
CA LEU A 111 -18.15 -14.71 0.06
C LEU A 111 -19.10 -14.96 1.23
N GLY A 112 -20.41 -14.79 1.05
CA GLY A 112 -21.40 -14.90 2.13
C GLY A 112 -21.25 -13.81 3.20
N THR A 113 -20.60 -12.66 2.88
CA THR A 113 -20.31 -11.58 3.82
C THR A 113 -20.97 -10.28 3.38
N ALA A 114 -21.39 -9.47 4.36
CA ALA A 114 -21.98 -8.16 4.09
C ALA A 114 -20.94 -7.12 3.60
N SER A 115 -19.66 -7.29 3.94
CA SER A 115 -18.57 -6.39 3.55
C SER A 115 -17.31 -7.17 3.20
N ILE A 116 -16.58 -6.67 2.21
CA ILE A 116 -15.28 -7.21 1.82
C ILE A 116 -14.23 -6.54 2.69
N ASN A 117 -13.56 -7.31 3.55
CA ASN A 117 -12.54 -6.82 4.48
C ASN A 117 -11.14 -6.94 3.85
N GLY A 118 -10.90 -6.24 2.76
CA GLY A 118 -9.63 -6.25 2.06
C GLY A 118 -9.56 -5.21 0.95
N SER A 119 -8.35 -4.94 0.50
CA SER A 119 -8.08 -4.13 -0.69
C SER A 119 -7.70 -5.03 -1.85
N ILE A 120 -8.22 -4.71 -3.03
CA ILE A 120 -7.97 -5.43 -4.27
C ILE A 120 -7.33 -4.46 -5.24
N SER A 121 -6.19 -4.82 -5.82
CA SER A 121 -5.48 -4.02 -6.80
C SER A 121 -5.03 -4.87 -7.98
N ALA A 122 -4.92 -4.25 -9.14
CA ALA A 122 -4.40 -4.85 -10.35
C ALA A 122 -3.21 -4.03 -10.85
N SER A 123 -2.14 -4.69 -11.28
CA SER A 123 -0.94 -4.07 -11.80
C SER A 123 -0.46 -4.79 -13.06
N PRO A 124 -0.18 -4.07 -14.16
CA PRO A 124 0.35 -4.70 -15.37
C PRO A 124 1.82 -5.06 -15.16
N ILE A 125 2.25 -6.17 -15.75
CA ILE A 125 3.67 -6.48 -15.86
C ILE A 125 4.20 -5.77 -17.11
N PRO A 126 5.16 -4.84 -16.96
CA PRO A 126 5.66 -4.05 -18.07
C PRO A 126 6.12 -4.93 -19.24
N ASP A 127 5.83 -4.47 -20.46
CA ASP A 127 6.22 -5.12 -21.72
C ASP A 127 5.67 -6.52 -21.96
N THR A 128 4.64 -6.92 -21.23
CA THR A 128 3.99 -8.22 -21.37
C THR A 128 2.48 -8.10 -21.54
N SER A 129 1.82 -9.21 -21.86
CA SER A 129 0.36 -9.35 -21.83
C SER A 129 -0.15 -9.87 -20.49
N PHE A 130 0.68 -9.83 -19.45
CA PHE A 130 0.32 -10.30 -18.11
C PHE A 130 -0.01 -9.14 -17.19
N PHE A 131 -0.88 -9.40 -16.24
CA PHE A 131 -1.10 -8.54 -15.08
C PHE A 131 -1.23 -9.36 -13.81
N VAL A 132 -0.91 -8.73 -12.69
CA VAL A 132 -1.01 -9.31 -11.36
C VAL A 132 -2.22 -8.73 -10.65
N LEU A 133 -3.07 -9.58 -10.13
CA LEU A 133 -4.12 -9.22 -9.21
C LEU A 133 -3.62 -9.48 -7.80
N THR A 134 -3.63 -8.46 -6.96
CA THR A 134 -3.16 -8.51 -5.58
C THR A 134 -4.32 -8.22 -4.64
N VAL A 135 -4.51 -9.08 -3.65
CA VAL A 135 -5.46 -8.87 -2.56
C VAL A 135 -4.71 -8.78 -1.25
N GLU A 136 -5.06 -7.79 -0.45
CA GLU A 136 -4.51 -7.56 0.89
C GLU A 136 -5.65 -7.53 1.91
N SER A 137 -5.52 -8.32 2.98
CA SER A 137 -6.52 -8.42 4.04
C SER A 137 -5.86 -8.73 5.38
N PRO A 138 -6.50 -8.42 6.52
CA PRO A 138 -6.00 -8.81 7.83
C PRO A 138 -5.98 -10.31 8.10
N GLY A 139 -6.70 -11.11 7.31
CA GLY A 139 -6.78 -12.58 7.43
C GLY A 139 -6.17 -13.28 6.22
N ALA A 140 -5.29 -14.27 6.45
CA ALA A 140 -4.71 -15.06 5.37
C ALA A 140 -5.77 -15.81 4.55
N GLN A 141 -6.74 -16.41 5.24
CA GLN A 141 -7.85 -17.13 4.59
C GLN A 141 -8.76 -16.16 3.83
N ASP A 142 -9.09 -15.01 4.45
CA ASP A 142 -9.91 -13.97 3.80
C ASP A 142 -9.27 -13.48 2.51
N THR A 143 -7.94 -13.27 2.52
CA THR A 143 -7.17 -12.84 1.35
C THR A 143 -7.30 -13.83 0.19
N TYR A 144 -7.14 -15.11 0.50
CA TYR A 144 -7.28 -16.18 -0.48
C TYR A 144 -8.71 -16.31 -1.02
N ASP A 145 -9.70 -16.27 -0.13
CA ASP A 145 -11.12 -16.44 -0.50
C ASP A 145 -11.61 -15.25 -1.33
N ILE A 146 -11.19 -14.02 -1.00
CA ILE A 146 -11.49 -12.81 -1.78
C ILE A 146 -10.89 -12.95 -3.19
N LEU A 147 -9.61 -13.30 -3.29
CA LEU A 147 -8.94 -13.44 -4.59
C LEU A 147 -9.62 -14.48 -5.46
N ARG A 148 -9.96 -15.63 -4.88
CA ARG A 148 -10.67 -16.70 -5.58
C ARG A 148 -12.07 -16.26 -6.01
N ALA A 149 -12.80 -15.56 -5.14
CA ALA A 149 -14.12 -15.03 -5.47
C ALA A 149 -14.06 -14.04 -6.64
N VAL A 150 -13.04 -13.17 -6.69
CA VAL A 150 -12.84 -12.25 -7.81
C VAL A 150 -12.60 -13.00 -9.11
N ILE A 151 -11.77 -14.04 -9.08
CA ILE A 151 -11.49 -14.88 -10.25
C ILE A 151 -12.77 -15.56 -10.77
N ASP A 152 -13.60 -16.10 -9.88
CA ASP A 152 -14.83 -16.79 -10.23
C ASP A 152 -15.91 -15.84 -10.79
N VAL A 153 -15.99 -14.63 -10.25
CA VAL A 153 -17.02 -13.63 -10.60
C VAL A 153 -16.65 -12.81 -11.82
N TYR A 154 -15.35 -12.53 -12.00
CA TYR A 154 -14.86 -11.66 -13.07
C TYR A 154 -15.40 -11.98 -14.47
N PRO A 155 -15.43 -13.24 -14.93
CA PRO A 155 -15.92 -13.56 -16.28
C PRO A 155 -17.39 -13.17 -16.52
N GLN A 156 -18.20 -13.14 -15.46
CA GLN A 156 -19.62 -12.77 -15.56
C GLN A 156 -19.80 -11.27 -15.79
N VAL A 157 -18.93 -10.45 -15.15
CA VAL A 157 -18.97 -8.99 -15.28
C VAL A 157 -18.25 -8.54 -16.54
N ASN A 158 -17.14 -9.20 -16.88
CA ASN A 158 -16.33 -8.86 -18.04
C ASN A 158 -17.09 -8.97 -19.37
N ARG A 159 -17.91 -10.00 -19.54
CA ARG A 159 -18.74 -10.18 -20.75
C ARG A 159 -19.67 -9.00 -21.00
N LEU A 160 -20.08 -8.30 -19.95
CA LEU A 160 -20.99 -7.16 -20.03
C LEU A 160 -20.27 -5.85 -20.41
N VAL A 161 -18.98 -5.74 -20.09
CA VAL A 161 -18.23 -4.48 -20.17
C VAL A 161 -17.16 -4.47 -21.26
N LEU A 162 -16.39 -5.53 -21.39
CA LEU A 162 -15.22 -5.59 -22.29
C LEU A 162 -15.40 -6.60 -23.46
N GLY A 163 -16.55 -7.26 -23.57
CA GLY A 163 -16.81 -8.21 -24.66
C GLY A 163 -16.05 -9.55 -24.50
N GLU A 164 -15.54 -10.09 -25.60
CA GLU A 164 -14.95 -11.44 -25.66
C GLU A 164 -13.47 -11.50 -25.25
N THR A 165 -13.03 -10.67 -24.31
CA THR A 165 -11.67 -10.76 -23.76
C THR A 165 -11.58 -11.98 -22.84
N GLN A 166 -10.70 -12.92 -23.17
CA GLN A 166 -10.45 -14.09 -22.34
C GLN A 166 -9.28 -13.83 -21.39
N LEU A 167 -9.54 -14.03 -20.09
CA LEU A 167 -8.50 -14.09 -19.09
C LEU A 167 -8.13 -15.54 -18.82
N VAL A 168 -6.85 -15.82 -18.95
CA VAL A 168 -6.28 -17.12 -18.61
C VAL A 168 -5.51 -16.96 -17.30
N VAL A 169 -5.88 -17.78 -16.31
CA VAL A 169 -5.16 -17.85 -15.04
C VAL A 169 -3.86 -18.61 -15.28
N ASN A 170 -2.73 -17.95 -15.18
CA ASN A 170 -1.42 -18.58 -15.34
C ASN A 170 -0.83 -19.05 -14.02
N GLN A 171 -1.15 -18.33 -12.95
CA GLN A 171 -0.76 -18.71 -11.60
C GLN A 171 -1.97 -18.59 -10.69
N GLU A 172 -2.35 -19.72 -10.09
CA GLU A 172 -3.42 -19.75 -9.11
C GLU A 172 -3.03 -19.04 -7.82
N PRO A 173 -4.01 -18.46 -7.10
CA PRO A 173 -3.78 -17.86 -5.80
C PRO A 173 -3.21 -18.88 -4.82
N SER A 174 -2.23 -18.45 -4.03
CA SER A 174 -1.68 -19.23 -2.92
C SER A 174 -2.15 -18.65 -1.59
N LEU A 175 -2.34 -19.54 -0.62
CA LEU A 175 -2.58 -19.12 0.76
C LEU A 175 -1.29 -18.49 1.31
N PRO A 176 -1.30 -17.26 1.81
CA PRO A 176 -0.11 -16.64 2.37
C PRO A 176 0.26 -17.27 3.72
N ASP A 177 1.52 -17.73 3.86
CA ASP A 177 2.02 -18.39 5.05
C ASP A 177 2.42 -17.41 6.17
N ALA A 178 2.70 -16.14 5.82
CA ALA A 178 3.14 -15.12 6.76
C ALA A 178 2.54 -13.74 6.39
N PRO A 179 2.33 -12.87 7.38
CA PRO A 179 2.02 -11.47 7.14
C PRO A 179 3.24 -10.75 6.55
N TYR A 180 3.02 -9.74 5.72
CA TYR A 180 4.07 -8.93 5.11
C TYR A 180 4.22 -7.58 5.81
#